data_ef60738d5a97201ee3cccd3949326fae
#
_entry.id   ef60738d5a97201ee3cccd3949326fae
#
_cell.length_a   1.000
_cell.length_b   1.000
_cell.length_c   1.000
_cell.angle_alpha   90.00
_cell.angle_beta   90.00
_cell.angle_gamma   90.00
#
_symmetry.space_group_name_H-M   'P 1'
#
loop_
_entity.id
_entity.type
_entity.pdbx_description
1 polymer ?
#
loop_
_entity_poly.entity_id
_entity_poly.type
_entity_poly.pdbx_seq_one_letter_code
_entity_poly.pdbx_strand_id
1 'polypeptide(L)'
;MENKQYQIAVRARSTYVPEQSDEDGGRFVFAYTITITNTGTVAAKLISRHWIITDSDNHVQEVRGMGVVGEQPTLQPQESFEYTSGTAIATPVGTMRGSYQMVAEDGTSFDAPIPEFTLSIPRVLH
;
A
#
# COMPACT_ATOMS: atom_id res chain seq x y z
N MET A 1 -3.77 -2.20 29.54
CA MET A 1 -4.59 -1.28 28.72
C MET A 1 -3.86 -0.95 27.44
N GLU A 2 -4.49 -1.14 26.34
CA GLU A 2 -3.89 -0.83 25.05
C GLU A 2 -3.70 0.66 24.89
N ASN A 3 -2.55 1.04 24.33
CA ASN A 3 -2.30 2.42 23.93
C ASN A 3 -2.77 2.59 22.49
N LYS A 4 -3.84 3.33 22.29
CA LYS A 4 -4.44 3.55 20.96
C LYS A 4 -4.10 4.92 20.39
N GLN A 5 -3.12 5.63 20.96
CA GLN A 5 -2.71 6.93 20.43
C GLN A 5 -2.20 6.83 19.00
N TYR A 6 -1.35 5.82 18.73
CA TYR A 6 -0.65 5.66 17.47
C TYR A 6 -1.27 4.48 16.71
N GLN A 7 -2.38 4.74 16.03
CA GLN A 7 -3.10 3.67 15.37
C GLN A 7 -3.59 4.15 14.00
N ILE A 8 -3.23 3.37 12.98
CA ILE A 8 -3.59 3.67 11.59
C ILE A 8 -4.22 2.42 11.00
N ALA A 9 -5.37 2.58 10.37
CA ALA A 9 -6.00 1.51 9.62
C ALA A 9 -5.69 1.71 8.13
N VAL A 10 -5.29 0.64 7.45
CA VAL A 10 -4.96 0.68 6.02
C VAL A 10 -5.82 -0.33 5.29
N ARG A 11 -6.51 0.13 4.26
CA ARG A 11 -7.28 -0.74 3.36
C ARG A 11 -6.74 -0.61 1.95
N ALA A 12 -6.73 -1.73 1.22
CA ALA A 12 -6.20 -1.77 -0.13
C ALA A 12 -7.14 -2.53 -1.05
N ARG A 13 -7.23 -2.07 -2.30
CA ARG A 13 -7.86 -2.83 -3.37
C ARG A 13 -7.01 -2.69 -4.61
N SER A 14 -6.98 -3.72 -5.44
CA SER A 14 -6.21 -3.72 -6.66
C SER A 14 -7.09 -4.02 -7.86
N THR A 15 -6.66 -3.54 -9.03
CA THR A 15 -7.35 -3.74 -10.29
C THR A 15 -6.31 -4.00 -11.37
N TYR A 16 -6.54 -5.03 -12.18
CA TYR A 16 -5.69 -5.31 -13.32
C TYR A 16 -5.89 -4.24 -14.40
N VAL A 17 -4.79 -3.82 -15.05
CA VAL A 17 -4.80 -2.79 -16.08
C VAL A 17 -4.35 -3.42 -17.39
N PRO A 18 -5.25 -4.07 -18.15
CA PRO A 18 -4.84 -4.80 -19.37
C PRO A 18 -4.26 -3.90 -20.44
N GLU A 19 -4.72 -2.67 -20.58
CA GLU A 19 -4.24 -1.76 -21.60
C GLU A 19 -2.79 -1.31 -21.41
N GLN A 20 -2.24 -1.51 -20.22
CA GLN A 20 -0.84 -1.21 -19.94
C GLN A 20 0.01 -2.47 -19.79
N SER A 21 -0.63 -3.63 -19.88
CA SER A 21 0.02 -4.92 -19.69
C SER A 21 0.46 -5.52 -21.02
N ASP A 22 1.47 -6.38 -20.96
CA ASP A 22 1.94 -7.19 -22.08
C ASP A 22 2.05 -8.62 -21.56
N GLU A 23 0.95 -9.37 -21.65
CA GLU A 23 0.90 -10.71 -21.07
C GLU A 23 1.88 -11.67 -21.76
N ASP A 24 2.02 -11.56 -23.08
CA ASP A 24 2.95 -12.41 -23.83
C ASP A 24 4.40 -12.08 -23.45
N GLY A 25 4.68 -10.83 -23.13
CA GLY A 25 6.01 -10.41 -22.71
C GLY A 25 6.25 -10.54 -21.20
N GLY A 26 5.28 -11.09 -20.45
CA GLY A 26 5.45 -11.28 -19.02
C GLY A 26 5.38 -9.99 -18.23
N ARG A 27 4.49 -9.08 -18.61
CA ARG A 27 4.30 -7.82 -17.89
C ARG A 27 2.82 -7.64 -17.53
N PHE A 28 2.54 -7.72 -16.25
CA PHE A 28 1.18 -7.59 -15.71
C PHE A 28 1.12 -6.35 -14.84
N VAL A 29 0.34 -5.37 -15.26
CA VAL A 29 0.24 -4.07 -14.60
C VAL A 29 -1.05 -4.02 -13.77
N PHE A 30 -0.91 -3.55 -12.54
CA PHE A 30 -2.03 -3.39 -11.61
C PHE A 30 -2.05 -1.98 -11.07
N ALA A 31 -3.25 -1.42 -10.96
CA ALA A 31 -3.48 -0.22 -10.16
C ALA A 31 -3.92 -0.66 -8.77
N TYR A 32 -3.49 0.05 -7.75
CA TYR A 32 -3.95 -0.23 -6.40
C TYR A 32 -4.34 1.08 -5.72
N THR A 33 -5.44 1.01 -4.97
CA THR A 33 -5.96 2.15 -4.22
C THR A 33 -5.86 1.85 -2.74
N ILE A 34 -5.21 2.74 -2.01
CA ILE A 34 -4.98 2.60 -0.59
C ILE A 34 -5.77 3.69 0.14
N THR A 35 -6.50 3.30 1.18
CA THR A 35 -7.16 4.21 2.08
C THR A 35 -6.50 4.10 3.45
N ILE A 36 -5.95 5.22 3.92
CA ILE A 36 -5.21 5.32 5.18
C ILE A 36 -6.07 6.14 6.13
N THR A 37 -6.45 5.58 7.26
CA THR A 37 -7.30 6.28 8.24
C THR A 37 -6.60 6.34 9.58
N ASN A 38 -6.53 7.52 10.17
CA ASN A 38 -6.00 7.66 11.53
C ASN A 38 -7.10 7.27 12.51
N THR A 39 -6.96 6.10 13.10
CA THR A 39 -7.90 5.60 14.11
C THR A 39 -7.39 5.81 15.52
N GLY A 40 -6.24 6.50 15.65
CA GLY A 40 -5.67 6.85 16.94
C GLY A 40 -6.26 8.13 17.51
N THR A 41 -5.62 8.63 18.54
CA THR A 41 -6.09 9.81 19.26
C THR A 41 -5.22 11.05 19.05
N VAL A 42 -4.09 10.91 18.34
CA VAL A 42 -3.19 12.03 18.04
C VAL A 42 -2.96 12.11 16.53
N ALA A 43 -2.70 13.31 16.04
CA ALA A 43 -2.38 13.53 14.64
C ALA A 43 -1.05 12.83 14.28
N ALA A 44 -0.94 12.36 13.06
CA ALA A 44 0.28 11.71 12.58
C ALA A 44 0.52 12.04 11.12
N LYS A 45 1.81 12.22 10.79
CA LYS A 45 2.24 12.52 9.44
C LYS A 45 2.88 11.30 8.82
N LEU A 46 2.50 10.99 7.59
CA LEU A 46 3.12 9.92 6.81
C LEU A 46 4.42 10.46 6.22
N ILE A 47 5.54 9.82 6.56
CA ILE A 47 6.86 10.27 6.12
C ILE A 47 7.34 9.46 4.92
N SER A 48 7.24 8.13 5.01
CA SER A 48 7.81 7.26 3.98
C SER A 48 6.99 5.98 3.86
N ARG A 49 7.30 5.23 2.81
CA ARG A 49 6.65 3.95 2.52
C ARG A 49 7.68 2.87 2.27
N HIS A 50 7.30 1.64 2.58
CA HIS A 50 8.09 0.46 2.28
C HIS A 50 7.14 -0.61 1.74
N TRP A 51 7.38 -1.06 0.52
CA TRP A 51 6.59 -2.10 -0.14
C TRP A 51 7.41 -3.35 -0.36
N ILE A 52 6.77 -4.49 -0.20
CA ILE A 52 7.32 -5.80 -0.53
C ILE A 52 6.34 -6.44 -1.51
N ILE A 53 6.79 -6.64 -2.75
CA ILE A 53 5.98 -7.14 -3.85
C ILE A 53 6.52 -8.49 -4.25
N THR A 54 5.69 -9.52 -4.20
CA THR A 54 6.11 -10.89 -4.48
C THR A 54 5.25 -11.44 -5.62
N ASP A 55 5.90 -11.94 -6.68
CA ASP A 55 5.16 -12.61 -7.75
C ASP A 55 5.03 -14.11 -7.48
N SER A 56 4.33 -14.85 -8.37
CA SER A 56 4.08 -16.26 -8.13
C SER A 56 5.30 -17.16 -8.38
N ASP A 57 6.39 -16.59 -8.90
CA ASP A 57 7.67 -17.30 -9.02
C ASP A 57 8.58 -16.99 -7.84
N ASN A 58 8.04 -16.34 -6.79
CA ASN A 58 8.76 -15.95 -5.58
C ASN A 58 9.86 -14.91 -5.81
N HIS A 59 9.77 -14.15 -6.89
CA HIS A 59 10.61 -12.97 -7.07
C HIS A 59 10.07 -11.86 -6.18
N VAL A 60 10.95 -11.26 -5.39
CA VAL A 60 10.59 -10.23 -4.42
C VAL A 60 11.22 -8.91 -4.84
N GLN A 61 10.40 -7.88 -4.91
CA GLN A 61 10.84 -6.50 -5.09
C GLN A 61 10.58 -5.75 -3.81
N GLU A 62 11.55 -4.96 -3.39
CA GLU A 62 11.35 -4.03 -2.28
C GLU A 62 11.42 -2.60 -2.83
N VAL A 63 10.46 -1.77 -2.44
CA VAL A 63 10.41 -0.38 -2.84
C VAL A 63 10.32 0.49 -1.60
N ARG A 64 11.24 1.43 -1.47
CA ARG A 64 11.23 2.40 -0.38
C ARG A 64 11.20 3.79 -0.99
N GLY A 65 10.45 4.69 -0.38
CA GLY A 65 10.38 6.06 -0.86
C GLY A 65 9.74 6.99 0.14
N MET A 66 9.93 8.28 -0.09
CA MET A 66 9.33 9.31 0.77
C MET A 66 7.90 9.58 0.32
N GLY A 67 6.99 9.66 1.28
CA GLY A 67 5.60 10.02 1.02
C GLY A 67 4.85 9.01 0.16
N VAL A 68 3.70 9.44 -0.33
CA VAL A 68 2.85 8.70 -1.26
C VAL A 68 2.37 9.66 -2.34
N VAL A 69 2.55 9.28 -3.61
CA VAL A 69 2.21 10.10 -4.79
C VAL A 69 2.62 11.56 -4.65
N GLY A 70 3.83 11.79 -4.12
CA GLY A 70 4.40 13.12 -3.97
C GLY A 70 3.94 13.89 -2.74
N GLU A 71 3.22 13.26 -1.81
CA GLU A 71 2.68 13.92 -0.63
C GLU A 71 3.08 13.23 0.65
N GLN A 72 3.18 14.00 1.72
CA GLN A 72 3.39 13.50 3.08
C GLN A 72 2.22 14.01 3.94
N PRO A 73 1.05 13.38 3.81
CA PRO A 73 -0.15 13.92 4.47
C PRO A 73 -0.07 13.80 5.99
N THR A 74 -0.59 14.83 6.67
CA THR A 74 -0.82 14.78 8.11
C THR A 74 -2.28 14.44 8.33
N LEU A 75 -2.54 13.39 9.09
CA LEU A 75 -3.90 12.93 9.35
C LEU A 75 -4.27 13.21 10.79
N GLN A 76 -5.33 13.99 10.97
CA GLN A 76 -5.94 14.18 12.27
C GLN A 76 -6.69 12.91 12.67
N PRO A 77 -7.00 12.72 13.96
CA PRO A 77 -7.83 11.57 14.36
C PRO A 77 -9.12 11.52 13.55
N GLN A 78 -9.45 10.34 13.03
CA GLN A 78 -10.62 10.06 12.18
C GLN A 78 -10.48 10.55 10.74
N GLU A 79 -9.38 11.18 10.38
CA GLU A 79 -9.16 11.66 9.02
C GLU A 79 -8.58 10.54 8.15
N SER A 80 -8.97 10.54 6.87
CA SER A 80 -8.49 9.56 5.90
C SER A 80 -7.80 10.24 4.73
N PHE A 81 -6.86 9.51 4.13
CA PHE A 81 -6.20 9.89 2.87
C PHE A 81 -6.26 8.70 1.94
N GLU A 82 -6.69 8.94 0.70
CA GLU A 82 -6.78 7.89 -0.31
C GLU A 82 -5.92 8.26 -1.50
N TYR A 83 -5.20 7.27 -2.03
CA TYR A 83 -4.42 7.47 -3.25
C TYR A 83 -4.41 6.21 -4.09
N THR A 84 -4.13 6.37 -5.39
CA THR A 84 -4.00 5.27 -6.33
C THR A 84 -2.62 5.33 -6.97
N SER A 85 -1.97 4.19 -7.08
CA SER A 85 -0.68 4.06 -7.73
C SER A 85 -0.67 2.77 -8.53
N GLY A 86 0.47 2.43 -9.11
CA GLY A 86 0.56 1.25 -9.96
C GLY A 86 1.82 0.45 -9.71
N THR A 87 1.76 -0.82 -10.11
CA THR A 87 2.91 -1.71 -10.07
C THR A 87 2.83 -2.70 -11.24
N ALA A 88 3.95 -3.31 -11.56
CA ALA A 88 4.01 -4.35 -12.58
C ALA A 88 4.77 -5.54 -12.03
N ILE A 89 4.25 -6.73 -12.30
CA ILE A 89 4.91 -7.99 -11.94
C ILE A 89 5.00 -8.88 -13.18
N ALA A 90 5.83 -9.91 -13.09
CA ALA A 90 6.11 -10.78 -14.24
C ALA A 90 5.16 -11.96 -14.36
N THR A 91 4.24 -12.11 -13.41
CA THR A 91 3.29 -13.23 -13.39
C THR A 91 1.86 -12.71 -13.23
N PRO A 92 0.84 -13.51 -13.59
CA PRO A 92 -0.55 -13.07 -13.50
C PRO A 92 -1.07 -12.84 -12.07
N VAL A 93 -0.38 -13.40 -11.08
CA VAL A 93 -0.80 -13.33 -9.68
C VAL A 93 0.42 -12.98 -8.83
N GLY A 94 0.21 -12.14 -7.83
CA GLY A 94 1.24 -11.81 -6.86
C GLY A 94 0.60 -11.20 -5.62
N THR A 95 1.44 -10.71 -4.73
CA THR A 95 0.98 -10.07 -3.49
C THR A 95 1.78 -8.80 -3.24
N MET A 96 1.16 -7.88 -2.49
CA MET A 96 1.83 -6.69 -1.97
C MET A 96 1.57 -6.61 -0.48
N ARG A 97 2.58 -6.20 0.28
CA ARG A 97 2.47 -5.89 1.71
C ARG A 97 3.53 -4.87 2.04
N GLY A 98 3.44 -4.29 3.21
CA GLY A 98 4.45 -3.31 3.58
C GLY A 98 4.07 -2.51 4.80
N SER A 99 4.58 -1.29 4.85
CA SER A 99 4.32 -0.39 5.97
C SER A 99 4.53 1.07 5.55
N TYR A 100 3.87 1.95 6.28
CA TYR A 100 4.15 3.37 6.24
C TYR A 100 4.87 3.77 7.51
N GLN A 101 5.87 4.63 7.39
CA GLN A 101 6.59 5.18 8.53
C GLN A 101 5.94 6.51 8.88
N MET A 102 5.40 6.60 10.10
CA MET A 102 4.62 7.73 10.57
C MET A 102 5.34 8.45 11.70
N VAL A 103 5.07 9.74 11.83
CA VAL A 103 5.53 10.53 12.98
C VAL A 103 4.32 11.24 13.58
N ALA A 104 4.05 10.96 14.85
CA ALA A 104 2.95 11.58 15.56
C ALA A 104 3.31 13.03 15.94
N GLU A 105 2.29 13.81 16.29
CA GLU A 105 2.49 15.22 16.64
C GLU A 105 3.40 15.42 17.86
N ASP A 106 3.53 14.40 18.71
CA ASP A 106 4.44 14.44 19.87
C ASP A 106 5.87 14.01 19.51
N GLY A 107 6.16 13.77 18.22
CA GLY A 107 7.47 13.37 17.75
C GLY A 107 7.71 11.86 17.76
N THR A 108 6.75 11.08 18.22
CA THR A 108 6.90 9.62 18.26
C THR A 108 6.84 9.03 16.86
N SER A 109 7.85 8.23 16.49
CA SER A 109 7.88 7.50 15.23
C SER A 109 7.24 6.13 15.42
N PHE A 110 6.43 5.70 14.47
CA PHE A 110 5.83 4.38 14.50
C PHE A 110 5.53 3.90 13.09
N ASP A 111 5.40 2.60 12.93
CA ASP A 111 5.07 2.00 11.65
C ASP A 111 3.58 1.67 11.60
N ALA A 112 2.97 1.94 10.45
CA ALA A 112 1.59 1.55 10.16
C ALA A 112 1.65 0.39 9.18
N PRO A 113 1.32 -0.85 9.59
CA PRO A 113 1.41 -1.99 8.69
C PRO A 113 0.34 -1.92 7.60
N ILE A 114 0.74 -2.33 6.40
CA ILE A 114 -0.17 -2.50 5.27
C ILE A 114 -0.45 -3.98 5.15
N PRO A 115 -1.69 -4.44 5.42
CA PRO A 115 -2.01 -5.86 5.31
C PRO A 115 -1.76 -6.35 3.89
N GLU A 116 -1.33 -7.60 3.77
CA GLU A 116 -1.10 -8.20 2.46
C GLU A 116 -2.37 -8.22 1.64
N PHE A 117 -2.26 -7.86 0.36
CA PHE A 117 -3.36 -7.98 -0.57
C PHE A 117 -2.87 -8.60 -1.87
N THR A 118 -3.79 -9.18 -2.61
CA THR A 118 -3.49 -9.96 -3.81
C THR A 118 -3.60 -9.10 -5.06
N LEU A 119 -2.63 -9.30 -5.97
CA LEU A 119 -2.67 -8.81 -7.34
C LEU A 119 -3.06 -10.02 -8.20
N SER A 120 -4.16 -9.91 -8.95
CA SER A 120 -4.61 -11.04 -9.76
C SER A 120 -5.35 -10.55 -10.99
N ILE A 121 -5.01 -11.10 -12.14
CA ILE A 121 -5.80 -10.85 -13.34
C ILE A 121 -7.18 -11.48 -13.17
N PRO A 122 -8.21 -10.92 -13.83
CA PRO A 122 -9.54 -11.55 -13.81
C PRO A 122 -9.48 -12.95 -14.40
N ARG A 123 -10.20 -13.87 -13.79
CA ARG A 123 -10.32 -15.22 -14.28
C ARG A 123 -11.68 -15.45 -14.91
N VAL A 124 -11.68 -16.12 -16.05
CA VAL A 124 -12.91 -16.60 -16.64
C VAL A 124 -13.12 -18.02 -16.16
N LEU A 125 -14.23 -18.25 -15.48
CA LEU A 125 -14.60 -19.59 -15.01
C LEU A 125 -15.45 -20.28 -16.05
N HIS A 126 -15.13 -21.51 -16.31
CA HIS A 126 -15.83 -22.32 -17.29
C HIS A 126 -16.60 -23.43 -16.62
#